data_0ad79a10a519ee0a7d463fd4c68d9523
#
_entry.id   0ad79a10a519ee0a7d463fd4c68d9523
#
_cell.length_a   1.000
_cell.length_b   1.000
_cell.length_c   1.000
_cell.angle_alpha   90.00
_cell.angle_beta   90.00
_cell.angle_gamma   90.00
#
_symmetry.space_group_name_H-M   'P 1'
#
loop_
_entity.id
_entity.type
_entity.pdbx_description
1 polymer ?
#
loop_
_entity_poly.entity_id
_entity_poly.type
_entity_poly.pdbx_seq_one_letter_code
_entity_poly.pdbx_strand_id
1 'polypeptide(L)'
;STTNPVKAVNTEDLQLAGRLQALKQASIYARVNGYIRRWHTDIGTRVQQGDVLAELDTPELDELLNAARAEVKRMEAQLELTASTLTRWQNLVETNAVSEQELAQRESEYRVAVAQLDVAKAQVRQLAVQKGMAIIKAPFSGVVVARNIDIGDLINAGSENSEPLFELAATNQLRLNVQVPQKFAPQIQVGSQGTVSVPEYRGTYYAAEVTRSASAI
;
A
#
# COMPACT_ATOMS: atom_id res chain seq x y z
N SER A 1 11.73 -21.69 67.01
CA SER A 1 11.28 -21.85 65.65
C SER A 1 10.51 -20.56 65.23
N THR A 2 11.19 -19.67 64.57
CA THR A 2 10.60 -18.40 64.09
C THR A 2 10.11 -18.64 62.70
N THR A 3 8.79 -18.73 62.51
CA THR A 3 8.14 -18.84 61.20
C THR A 3 8.01 -17.43 60.66
N ASN A 4 8.70 -17.15 59.56
CA ASN A 4 8.52 -15.89 58.83
C ASN A 4 7.07 -15.84 58.24
N PRO A 5 6.35 -14.72 58.39
CA PRO A 5 5.04 -14.58 57.78
C PRO A 5 5.17 -14.54 56.27
N VAL A 6 4.56 -15.50 55.61
CA VAL A 6 4.35 -15.47 54.16
C VAL A 6 3.39 -14.30 53.87
N LYS A 7 3.87 -13.31 53.17
CA LYS A 7 3.04 -12.19 52.73
C LYS A 7 1.99 -12.70 51.75
N ALA A 8 0.74 -12.82 52.23
CA ALA A 8 -0.39 -13.12 51.35
C ALA A 8 -0.45 -12.03 50.27
N VAL A 9 -0.28 -12.42 49.03
CA VAL A 9 -0.55 -11.54 47.87
C VAL A 9 -2.07 -11.46 47.78
N ASN A 10 -2.64 -10.35 48.27
CA ASN A 10 -4.04 -10.02 48.04
C ASN A 10 -4.20 -9.74 46.51
N THR A 11 -4.63 -10.74 45.79
CA THR A 11 -5.09 -10.59 44.41
C THR A 11 -6.52 -10.03 44.48
N GLU A 12 -6.67 -8.73 44.61
CA GLU A 12 -7.98 -8.10 44.32
C GLU A 12 -8.20 -8.21 42.82
N ASP A 13 -9.21 -8.98 42.43
CA ASP A 13 -9.67 -9.04 41.03
C ASP A 13 -10.26 -7.68 40.60
N LEU A 14 -9.46 -6.90 39.88
CA LEU A 14 -9.86 -5.59 39.38
C LEU A 14 -10.67 -5.78 38.10
N GLN A 15 -11.97 -5.53 38.17
CA GLN A 15 -12.85 -5.52 37.00
C GLN A 15 -12.95 -4.12 36.41
N LEU A 16 -12.58 -3.99 35.16
CA LEU A 16 -12.59 -2.72 34.42
C LEU A 16 -13.38 -2.87 33.13
N ALA A 17 -14.16 -1.86 32.80
CA ALA A 17 -14.81 -1.79 31.50
C ALA A 17 -13.82 -1.26 30.45
N GLY A 18 -13.87 -1.84 29.26
CA GLY A 18 -13.04 -1.42 28.14
C GLY A 18 -13.76 -1.47 26.80
N ARG A 19 -13.20 -0.80 25.81
CA ARG A 19 -13.70 -0.80 24.45
C ARG A 19 -12.79 -1.65 23.56
N LEU A 20 -13.37 -2.66 22.92
CA LEU A 20 -12.71 -3.45 21.89
C LEU A 20 -12.69 -2.70 20.57
N GLN A 21 -11.54 -2.70 19.91
CA GLN A 21 -11.33 -2.14 18.58
C GLN A 21 -10.45 -3.10 17.77
N ALA A 22 -10.60 -3.06 16.44
CA ALA A 22 -9.66 -3.75 15.57
C ALA A 22 -8.24 -3.18 15.76
N LEU A 23 -7.24 -4.05 15.83
CA LEU A 23 -5.84 -3.61 15.99
C LEU A 23 -5.37 -2.80 14.78
N LYS A 24 -5.82 -3.17 13.58
CA LYS A 24 -5.59 -2.44 12.33
C LYS A 24 -6.91 -2.15 11.67
N GLN A 25 -7.10 -0.90 11.28
CA GLN A 25 -8.22 -0.45 10.45
C GLN A 25 -7.64 0.44 9.37
N ALA A 26 -8.10 0.30 8.13
CA ALA A 26 -7.70 1.13 7.02
C ALA A 26 -8.90 1.57 6.21
N SER A 27 -8.97 2.85 5.94
CA SER A 27 -9.83 3.44 4.93
C SER A 27 -9.09 3.42 3.60
N ILE A 28 -9.67 2.79 2.59
CA ILE A 28 -9.05 2.54 1.29
C ILE A 28 -9.61 3.54 0.29
N TYR A 29 -8.72 4.34 -0.28
CA TYR A 29 -9.03 5.38 -1.25
C TYR A 29 -8.48 5.01 -2.64
N ALA A 30 -9.11 5.53 -3.69
CA ALA A 30 -8.53 5.50 -5.02
C ALA A 30 -7.30 6.42 -5.11
N ARG A 31 -6.35 6.03 -5.94
CA ARG A 31 -5.12 6.77 -6.21
C ARG A 31 -5.08 7.33 -7.64
N VAL A 32 -6.05 6.94 -8.46
CA VAL A 32 -6.26 7.40 -9.84
C VAL A 32 -7.73 7.66 -10.07
N ASN A 33 -8.04 8.58 -10.98
CA ASN A 33 -9.40 8.87 -11.39
C ASN A 33 -9.92 7.78 -12.31
N GLY A 34 -11.22 7.54 -12.27
CA GLY A 34 -11.87 6.57 -13.14
C GLY A 34 -13.27 6.25 -12.69
N TYR A 35 -13.92 5.35 -13.40
CA TYR A 35 -15.25 4.84 -13.05
C TYR A 35 -15.12 3.46 -12.43
N ILE A 36 -15.95 3.15 -11.43
CA ILE A 36 -16.02 1.79 -10.87
C ILE A 36 -16.55 0.85 -11.95
N ARG A 37 -15.69 -0.02 -12.45
CA ARG A 37 -16.04 -1.05 -13.41
C ARG A 37 -16.75 -2.22 -12.75
N ARG A 38 -16.21 -2.67 -11.62
CA ARG A 38 -16.76 -3.75 -10.78
C ARG A 38 -16.09 -3.77 -9.40
N TRP A 39 -16.79 -4.32 -8.46
CA TRP A 39 -16.24 -4.68 -7.16
C TRP A 39 -16.34 -6.20 -6.95
N HIS A 40 -15.43 -6.78 -6.18
CA HIS A 40 -15.31 -8.22 -5.96
C HIS A 40 -15.67 -8.64 -4.55
N THR A 41 -15.73 -7.67 -3.63
CA THR A 41 -15.92 -7.92 -2.19
C THR A 41 -16.99 -7.01 -1.64
N ASP A 42 -17.85 -7.54 -0.77
CA ASP A 42 -18.92 -6.77 -0.11
C ASP A 42 -18.72 -6.74 1.40
N ILE A 43 -19.54 -5.95 2.10
CA ILE A 43 -19.54 -5.83 3.56
C ILE A 43 -19.64 -7.22 4.20
N GLY A 44 -18.82 -7.47 5.23
CA GLY A 44 -18.74 -8.75 5.93
C GLY A 44 -17.83 -9.80 5.25
N THR A 45 -17.34 -9.56 4.03
CA THR A 45 -16.44 -10.49 3.33
C THR A 45 -15.06 -10.49 3.97
N ARG A 46 -14.51 -11.69 4.19
CA ARG A 46 -13.10 -11.86 4.59
C ARG A 46 -12.21 -11.81 3.37
N VAL A 47 -11.14 -11.02 3.46
CA VAL A 47 -10.15 -10.85 2.40
C VAL A 47 -8.74 -11.09 2.94
N GLN A 48 -7.85 -11.54 2.03
CA GLN A 48 -6.43 -11.67 2.31
C GLN A 48 -5.67 -10.44 1.77
N GLN A 49 -4.47 -10.23 2.31
CA GLN A 49 -3.59 -9.19 1.79
C GLN A 49 -3.31 -9.41 0.30
N GLY A 50 -3.55 -8.38 -0.51
CA GLY A 50 -3.37 -8.42 -1.95
C GLY A 50 -4.61 -8.79 -2.76
N ASP A 51 -5.68 -9.27 -2.13
CA ASP A 51 -6.95 -9.56 -2.80
C ASP A 51 -7.50 -8.30 -3.48
N VAL A 52 -8.08 -8.47 -4.66
CA VAL A 52 -8.70 -7.39 -5.42
C VAL A 52 -10.07 -7.08 -4.83
N LEU A 53 -10.26 -5.83 -4.39
CA LEU A 53 -11.51 -5.33 -3.84
C LEU A 53 -12.41 -4.73 -4.92
N ALA A 54 -11.83 -3.91 -5.80
CA ALA A 54 -12.53 -3.28 -6.93
C ALA A 54 -11.56 -2.97 -8.07
N GLU A 55 -12.12 -2.76 -9.25
CA GLU A 55 -11.41 -2.34 -10.45
C GLU A 55 -12.03 -1.05 -11.00
N LEU A 56 -11.16 -0.09 -11.32
CA LEU A 56 -11.56 1.14 -11.99
C LEU A 56 -11.33 1.02 -13.50
N ASP A 57 -12.27 1.53 -14.26
CA ASP A 57 -12.10 1.81 -15.67
C ASP A 57 -11.45 3.19 -15.85
N THR A 58 -10.33 3.23 -16.55
CA THR A 58 -9.49 4.43 -16.69
C THR A 58 -9.11 4.63 -18.17
N PRO A 59 -10.07 4.91 -19.07
CA PRO A 59 -9.82 4.96 -20.51
C PRO A 59 -8.78 6.02 -20.90
N GLU A 60 -8.78 7.17 -20.23
CA GLU A 60 -7.80 8.22 -20.46
C GLU A 60 -6.36 7.76 -20.19
N LEU A 61 -6.17 7.02 -19.10
CA LEU A 61 -4.87 6.49 -18.73
C LEU A 61 -4.43 5.36 -19.68
N ASP A 62 -5.37 4.59 -20.21
CA ASP A 62 -5.09 3.58 -21.24
C ASP A 62 -4.58 4.22 -22.53
N GLU A 63 -5.20 5.30 -22.98
CA GLU A 63 -4.76 6.04 -24.17
C GLU A 63 -3.39 6.70 -23.95
N LEU A 64 -3.15 7.29 -22.79
CA LEU A 64 -1.83 7.84 -22.44
C LEU A 64 -0.74 6.75 -22.45
N LEU A 65 -1.04 5.57 -21.92
CA LEU A 65 -0.10 4.45 -21.93
C LEU A 65 0.16 3.94 -23.36
N ASN A 66 -0.86 3.87 -24.19
CA ASN A 66 -0.73 3.50 -25.61
C ASN A 66 0.13 4.51 -26.37
N ALA A 67 -0.10 5.81 -26.19
CA ALA A 67 0.71 6.87 -26.78
C ALA A 67 2.18 6.78 -26.34
N ALA A 68 2.44 6.58 -25.05
CA ALA A 68 3.80 6.42 -24.53
C ALA A 68 4.51 5.17 -25.10
N ARG A 69 3.78 4.07 -25.30
CA ARG A 69 4.33 2.87 -25.96
C ARG A 69 4.66 3.12 -27.44
N ALA A 70 3.84 3.89 -28.13
CA ALA A 70 4.14 4.28 -29.51
C ALA A 70 5.41 5.16 -29.58
N GLU A 71 5.60 6.05 -28.60
CA GLU A 71 6.82 6.86 -28.50
C GLU A 71 8.07 6.02 -28.28
N VAL A 72 8.00 4.97 -27.45
CA VAL A 72 9.12 4.01 -27.30
C VAL A 72 9.48 3.37 -28.63
N LYS A 73 8.50 2.92 -29.41
CA LYS A 73 8.75 2.34 -30.75
C LYS A 73 9.41 3.32 -31.68
N ARG A 74 9.01 4.61 -31.63
CA ARG A 74 9.64 5.67 -32.45
C ARG A 74 11.12 5.86 -32.04
N MET A 75 11.41 5.89 -30.74
CA MET A 75 12.78 6.01 -30.24
C MET A 75 13.63 4.77 -30.54
N GLU A 76 13.04 3.58 -30.52
CA GLU A 76 13.73 2.34 -30.91
C GLU A 76 14.15 2.37 -32.38
N ALA A 77 13.29 2.83 -33.29
CA ALA A 77 13.61 3.02 -34.70
C ALA A 77 14.71 4.07 -34.92
N GLN A 78 14.68 5.18 -34.16
CA GLN A 78 15.73 6.20 -34.19
C GLN A 78 17.07 5.67 -33.69
N LEU A 79 17.06 4.87 -32.62
CA LEU A 79 18.28 4.21 -32.10
C LEU A 79 18.87 3.24 -33.13
N GLU A 80 18.04 2.44 -33.79
CA GLU A 80 18.46 1.50 -34.83
C GLU A 80 19.15 2.24 -35.99
N LEU A 81 18.56 3.37 -36.44
CA LEU A 81 19.15 4.21 -37.48
C LEU A 81 20.51 4.78 -37.08
N THR A 82 20.61 5.33 -35.86
CA THR A 82 21.89 5.90 -35.39
C THR A 82 22.93 4.83 -35.15
N ALA A 83 22.54 3.66 -34.63
CA ALA A 83 23.44 2.51 -34.45
C ALA A 83 24.01 1.99 -35.78
N SER A 84 23.14 1.81 -36.79
CA SER A 84 23.60 1.37 -38.13
C SER A 84 24.48 2.41 -38.80
N THR A 85 24.20 3.69 -38.62
CA THR A 85 25.02 4.79 -39.11
C THR A 85 26.40 4.77 -38.42
N LEU A 86 26.44 4.67 -37.08
CA LEU A 86 27.67 4.59 -36.33
C LEU A 86 28.55 3.42 -36.81
N THR A 87 28.00 2.23 -36.92
CA THR A 87 28.74 1.05 -37.42
C THR A 87 29.35 1.28 -38.80
N ARG A 88 28.60 1.92 -39.71
CA ARG A 88 29.10 2.26 -41.03
C ARG A 88 30.31 3.25 -40.97
N TRP A 89 30.21 4.27 -40.12
CA TRP A 89 31.26 5.26 -39.96
C TRP A 89 32.52 4.67 -39.29
N GLN A 90 32.38 3.74 -38.35
CA GLN A 90 33.46 3.00 -37.76
C GLN A 90 34.29 2.24 -38.83
N ASN A 91 33.60 1.56 -39.74
CA ASN A 91 34.24 0.85 -40.83
C ASN A 91 34.92 1.82 -41.84
N LEU A 92 34.35 3.00 -42.05
CA LEU A 92 34.93 4.00 -42.96
C LEU A 92 36.21 4.68 -42.42
N VAL A 93 36.29 4.88 -41.09
CA VAL A 93 37.50 5.41 -40.43
C VAL A 93 38.67 4.45 -40.61
N GLU A 94 38.43 3.15 -40.52
CA GLU A 94 39.51 2.13 -40.72
C GLU A 94 40.18 2.24 -42.11
N THR A 95 39.41 2.74 -43.10
CA THR A 95 39.89 2.97 -44.46
C THR A 95 40.38 4.40 -44.73
N ASN A 96 40.45 5.26 -43.71
CA ASN A 96 40.72 6.71 -43.81
C ASN A 96 39.77 7.47 -44.75
N ALA A 97 38.55 6.97 -44.96
CA ALA A 97 37.55 7.60 -45.82
C ALA A 97 36.77 8.75 -45.13
N VAL A 98 36.82 8.81 -43.80
CA VAL A 98 36.17 9.84 -42.97
C VAL A 98 37.12 10.24 -41.81
N SER A 99 36.89 11.41 -41.21
CA SER A 99 37.70 11.91 -40.11
C SER A 99 37.24 11.33 -38.75
N GLU A 100 38.17 11.28 -37.78
CA GLU A 100 37.85 10.92 -36.40
C GLU A 100 36.82 11.87 -35.77
N GLN A 101 36.83 13.15 -36.15
CA GLN A 101 35.85 14.13 -35.68
C GLN A 101 34.41 13.77 -36.12
N GLU A 102 34.25 13.33 -37.36
CA GLU A 102 32.95 12.89 -37.89
C GLU A 102 32.48 11.62 -37.20
N LEU A 103 33.39 10.66 -36.92
CA LEU A 103 33.07 9.48 -36.13
C LEU A 103 32.57 9.87 -34.71
N ALA A 104 33.30 10.75 -34.01
CA ALA A 104 32.94 11.23 -32.68
C ALA A 104 31.56 11.90 -32.67
N GLN A 105 31.18 12.60 -33.75
CA GLN A 105 29.85 13.17 -33.91
C GLN A 105 28.79 12.06 -33.97
N ARG A 106 29.01 10.98 -34.75
CA ARG A 106 28.05 9.85 -34.83
C ARG A 106 27.94 9.08 -33.51
N GLU A 107 29.03 8.92 -32.79
CA GLU A 107 29.02 8.35 -31.45
C GLU A 107 28.17 9.18 -30.47
N SER A 108 28.29 10.53 -30.57
CA SER A 108 27.47 11.42 -29.74
C SER A 108 26.00 11.31 -30.09
N GLU A 109 25.64 11.27 -31.38
CA GLU A 109 24.26 11.08 -31.85
C GLU A 109 23.65 9.76 -31.37
N TYR A 110 24.44 8.67 -31.43
CA TYR A 110 24.03 7.38 -30.90
C TYR A 110 23.77 7.44 -29.39
N ARG A 111 24.68 8.04 -28.59
CA ARG A 111 24.50 8.18 -27.14
C ARG A 111 23.25 9.02 -26.80
N VAL A 112 22.98 10.07 -27.58
CA VAL A 112 21.74 10.86 -27.41
C VAL A 112 20.51 10.00 -27.69
N ALA A 113 20.51 9.19 -28.76
CA ALA A 113 19.39 8.31 -29.07
C ALA A 113 19.15 7.25 -27.98
N VAL A 114 20.20 6.67 -27.39
CA VAL A 114 20.12 5.77 -26.24
C VAL A 114 19.42 6.48 -25.06
N ALA A 115 19.87 7.68 -24.70
CA ALA A 115 19.30 8.44 -23.59
C ALA A 115 17.83 8.81 -23.83
N GLN A 116 17.46 9.16 -25.06
CA GLN A 116 16.05 9.46 -25.42
C GLN A 116 15.16 8.23 -25.30
N LEU A 117 15.64 7.06 -25.72
CA LEU A 117 14.90 5.80 -25.55
C LEU A 117 14.69 5.47 -24.06
N ASP A 118 15.69 5.69 -23.23
CA ASP A 118 15.59 5.45 -21.79
C ASP A 118 14.54 6.36 -21.13
N VAL A 119 14.46 7.63 -21.53
CA VAL A 119 13.43 8.57 -21.10
C VAL A 119 12.03 8.10 -21.52
N ALA A 120 11.86 7.69 -22.79
CA ALA A 120 10.57 7.17 -23.26
C ALA A 120 10.14 5.90 -22.50
N LYS A 121 11.08 4.97 -22.24
CA LYS A 121 10.81 3.78 -21.42
C LYS A 121 10.44 4.13 -19.98
N ALA A 122 11.06 5.15 -19.40
CA ALA A 122 10.72 5.63 -18.06
C ALA A 122 9.28 6.16 -18.00
N GLN A 123 8.83 6.89 -19.03
CA GLN A 123 7.45 7.37 -19.14
C GLN A 123 6.45 6.22 -19.20
N VAL A 124 6.71 5.16 -19.96
CA VAL A 124 5.86 3.96 -20.00
C VAL A 124 5.78 3.31 -18.61
N ARG A 125 6.92 3.17 -17.91
CA ARG A 125 6.93 2.60 -16.55
C ARG A 125 6.08 3.42 -15.58
N GLN A 126 6.18 4.74 -15.62
CA GLN A 126 5.38 5.64 -14.80
C GLN A 126 3.88 5.42 -15.01
N LEU A 127 3.43 5.45 -16.28
CA LEU A 127 2.03 5.27 -16.63
C LEU A 127 1.53 3.86 -16.30
N ALA A 128 2.37 2.83 -16.47
CA ALA A 128 2.03 1.46 -16.10
C ALA A 128 1.83 1.30 -14.58
N VAL A 129 2.63 1.98 -13.77
CA VAL A 129 2.44 2.03 -12.31
C VAL A 129 1.12 2.71 -11.97
N GLN A 130 0.80 3.85 -12.60
CA GLN A 130 -0.49 4.53 -12.40
C GLN A 130 -1.66 3.63 -12.81
N LYS A 131 -1.57 2.94 -13.96
CA LYS A 131 -2.59 1.97 -14.38
C LYS A 131 -2.76 0.82 -13.37
N GLY A 132 -1.66 0.35 -12.78
CA GLY A 132 -1.72 -0.66 -11.71
C GLY A 132 -2.49 -0.19 -10.48
N MET A 133 -2.57 1.12 -10.22
CA MET A 133 -3.35 1.70 -9.13
C MET A 133 -4.86 1.72 -9.40
N ALA A 134 -5.31 1.45 -10.63
CA ALA A 134 -6.72 1.25 -10.95
C ALA A 134 -7.30 -0.05 -10.36
N ILE A 135 -6.43 -0.97 -9.95
CA ILE A 135 -6.82 -2.20 -9.24
C ILE A 135 -6.68 -1.95 -7.75
N ILE A 136 -7.80 -1.82 -7.07
CA ILE A 136 -7.85 -1.58 -5.62
C ILE A 136 -7.66 -2.91 -4.90
N LYS A 137 -6.65 -2.99 -4.02
CA LYS A 137 -6.27 -4.21 -3.31
C LYS A 137 -6.30 -4.03 -1.80
N ALA A 138 -6.56 -5.13 -1.09
CA ALA A 138 -6.50 -5.17 0.37
C ALA A 138 -5.05 -4.98 0.87
N PRO A 139 -4.77 -3.99 1.73
CA PRO A 139 -3.43 -3.75 2.27
C PRO A 139 -3.00 -4.77 3.34
N PHE A 140 -3.94 -5.45 3.95
CA PHE A 140 -3.75 -6.52 4.93
C PHE A 140 -4.98 -7.45 4.95
N SER A 141 -4.85 -8.62 5.55
CA SER A 141 -5.95 -9.58 5.70
C SER A 141 -6.91 -9.14 6.79
N GLY A 142 -8.22 -9.15 6.51
CA GLY A 142 -9.25 -8.67 7.42
C GLY A 142 -10.66 -8.91 6.91
N VAL A 143 -11.61 -8.11 7.42
CA VAL A 143 -13.01 -8.11 7.00
C VAL A 143 -13.36 -6.71 6.49
N VAL A 144 -14.10 -6.65 5.40
CA VAL A 144 -14.66 -5.40 4.87
C VAL A 144 -15.81 -4.96 5.78
N VAL A 145 -15.66 -3.79 6.42
CA VAL A 145 -16.63 -3.24 7.36
C VAL A 145 -17.56 -2.21 6.72
N ALA A 146 -17.09 -1.56 5.65
CA ALA A 146 -17.89 -0.64 4.84
C ALA A 146 -17.48 -0.69 3.38
N ARG A 147 -18.44 -0.48 2.47
CA ARG A 147 -18.26 -0.25 1.04
C ARG A 147 -19.12 0.95 0.65
N ASN A 148 -18.47 2.00 0.15
CA ASN A 148 -19.11 3.28 -0.20
C ASN A 148 -19.03 3.55 -1.70
N ILE A 149 -19.09 2.51 -2.51
CA ILE A 149 -19.02 2.60 -3.97
C ILE A 149 -20.03 1.67 -4.63
N ASP A 150 -20.50 2.09 -5.82
CA ASP A 150 -21.29 1.25 -6.71
C ASP A 150 -20.74 1.27 -8.15
N ILE A 151 -21.16 0.30 -8.96
CA ILE A 151 -20.71 0.18 -10.35
C ILE A 151 -21.20 1.41 -11.11
N GLY A 152 -20.28 2.07 -11.81
CA GLY A 152 -20.52 3.28 -12.59
C GLY A 152 -20.23 4.57 -11.85
N ASP A 153 -19.91 4.53 -10.55
CA ASP A 153 -19.53 5.71 -9.79
C ASP A 153 -18.24 6.33 -10.34
N LEU A 154 -18.24 7.65 -10.49
CA LEU A 154 -17.06 8.41 -10.83
C LEU A 154 -16.22 8.65 -9.58
N ILE A 155 -14.99 8.18 -9.61
CA ILE A 155 -14.02 8.36 -8.53
C ILE A 155 -13.02 9.45 -8.91
N ASN A 156 -12.93 10.49 -8.05
CA ASN A 156 -11.97 11.57 -8.16
C ASN A 156 -10.92 11.41 -7.06
N ALA A 157 -9.75 10.89 -7.43
CA ALA A 157 -8.64 10.71 -6.49
C ALA A 157 -8.07 12.09 -6.07
N GLY A 158 -7.86 12.27 -4.75
CA GLY A 158 -7.24 13.49 -4.21
C GLY A 158 -8.19 14.67 -3.99
N SER A 159 -9.50 14.51 -4.11
CA SER A 159 -10.44 15.54 -3.65
C SER A 159 -10.49 15.59 -2.12
N GLU A 160 -10.57 16.79 -1.53
CA GLU A 160 -10.61 16.98 -0.06
C GLU A 160 -11.81 16.28 0.62
N ASN A 161 -12.86 16.02 -0.13
CA ASN A 161 -14.09 15.36 0.33
C ASN A 161 -14.21 13.92 -0.20
N SER A 162 -13.11 13.26 -0.57
CA SER A 162 -13.17 11.86 -1.02
C SER A 162 -13.60 10.95 0.12
N GLU A 163 -14.69 10.22 -0.05
CA GLU A 163 -15.06 9.13 0.83
C GLU A 163 -14.16 7.91 0.56
N PRO A 164 -13.83 7.11 1.59
CA PRO A 164 -13.11 5.87 1.39
C PRO A 164 -13.97 4.91 0.56
N LEU A 165 -13.36 4.25 -0.42
CA LEU A 165 -14.05 3.23 -1.23
C LEU A 165 -14.47 2.03 -0.39
N PHE A 166 -13.57 1.60 0.49
CA PHE A 166 -13.76 0.51 1.44
C PHE A 166 -13.16 0.87 2.79
N GLU A 167 -13.74 0.31 3.85
CA GLU A 167 -13.10 0.23 5.15
C GLU A 167 -12.80 -1.23 5.49
N LEU A 168 -11.56 -1.49 5.89
CA LEU A 168 -11.07 -2.82 6.22
C LEU A 168 -10.61 -2.86 7.66
N ALA A 169 -11.07 -3.86 8.43
CA ALA A 169 -10.65 -4.10 9.79
C ALA A 169 -9.97 -5.48 9.93
N ALA A 170 -8.81 -5.53 10.57
CA ALA A 170 -8.17 -6.79 10.91
C ALA A 170 -8.93 -7.48 12.06
N THR A 171 -9.22 -8.77 11.89
CA THR A 171 -10.00 -9.56 12.86
C THR A 171 -9.17 -10.54 13.65
N ASN A 172 -7.89 -10.72 13.31
CA ASN A 172 -7.00 -11.68 13.97
C ASN A 172 -6.49 -11.21 15.33
N GLN A 173 -6.45 -9.90 15.56
CA GLN A 173 -6.06 -9.30 16.83
C GLN A 173 -6.92 -8.09 17.12
N LEU A 174 -7.40 -8.00 18.37
CA LEU A 174 -8.18 -6.87 18.84
C LEU A 174 -7.37 -6.08 19.86
N ARG A 175 -7.59 -4.79 19.91
CA ARG A 175 -7.07 -3.89 20.94
C ARG A 175 -8.20 -3.59 21.92
N LEU A 176 -7.92 -3.79 23.20
CA LEU A 176 -8.81 -3.37 24.27
C LEU A 176 -8.25 -2.08 24.90
N ASN A 177 -9.02 -1.01 24.83
CA ASN A 177 -8.71 0.22 25.54
C ASN A 177 -9.49 0.24 26.84
N VAL A 178 -8.73 0.28 27.95
CA VAL A 178 -9.28 0.27 29.31
C VAL A 178 -8.89 1.55 30.02
N GLN A 179 -9.84 2.19 30.68
CA GLN A 179 -9.58 3.33 31.55
C GLN A 179 -9.31 2.84 32.97
N VAL A 180 -8.07 3.01 33.43
CA VAL A 180 -7.64 2.58 34.76
C VAL A 180 -7.73 3.77 35.72
N PRO A 181 -8.50 3.64 36.85
CA PRO A 181 -8.51 4.66 37.90
C PRO A 181 -7.10 4.87 38.48
N GLN A 182 -6.75 6.12 38.83
CA GLN A 182 -5.40 6.50 39.28
C GLN A 182 -4.87 5.65 40.45
N LYS A 183 -5.72 5.25 41.35
CA LYS A 183 -5.36 4.41 42.52
C LYS A 183 -4.77 3.04 42.14
N PHE A 184 -5.10 2.52 40.93
CA PHE A 184 -4.61 1.23 40.44
C PHE A 184 -3.50 1.37 39.41
N ALA A 185 -3.28 2.58 38.87
CA ALA A 185 -2.28 2.82 37.83
C ALA A 185 -0.87 2.29 38.17
N PRO A 186 -0.34 2.42 39.43
CA PRO A 186 0.98 1.89 39.77
C PRO A 186 1.10 0.38 39.72
N GLN A 187 -0.03 -0.36 39.76
CA GLN A 187 -0.06 -1.82 39.78
C GLN A 187 -0.10 -2.42 38.39
N ILE A 188 -0.48 -1.61 37.36
CA ILE A 188 -0.63 -2.08 36.00
C ILE A 188 0.57 -1.60 35.17
N GLN A 189 1.43 -2.55 34.82
CA GLN A 189 2.63 -2.32 34.04
C GLN A 189 2.51 -2.99 32.65
N VAL A 190 3.34 -2.54 31.70
CA VAL A 190 3.49 -3.24 30.42
C VAL A 190 3.94 -4.68 30.69
N GLY A 191 3.26 -5.65 30.06
CA GLY A 191 3.44 -7.08 30.31
C GLY A 191 2.48 -7.66 31.35
N SER A 192 1.68 -6.85 32.08
CA SER A 192 0.62 -7.36 32.96
C SER A 192 -0.41 -8.15 32.15
N GLN A 193 -0.80 -9.30 32.66
CA GLN A 193 -1.79 -10.17 32.05
C GLN A 193 -3.17 -9.95 32.65
N GLY A 194 -4.19 -10.14 31.85
CA GLY A 194 -5.58 -10.07 32.25
C GLY A 194 -6.46 -10.97 31.40
N THR A 195 -7.70 -11.12 31.82
CA THR A 195 -8.73 -11.84 31.07
C THR A 195 -9.84 -10.88 30.63
N VAL A 196 -10.29 -11.05 29.38
CA VAL A 196 -11.38 -10.28 28.81
C VAL A 196 -12.60 -11.19 28.64
N SER A 197 -13.73 -10.77 29.16
CA SER A 197 -15.03 -11.39 28.87
C SER A 197 -15.90 -10.44 28.05
N VAL A 198 -16.59 -10.97 27.07
CA VAL A 198 -17.49 -10.21 26.19
C VAL A 198 -18.93 -10.66 26.50
N PRO A 199 -19.88 -9.75 26.76
CA PRO A 199 -21.24 -10.10 27.17
C PRO A 199 -21.96 -11.01 26.18
N GLU A 200 -21.64 -10.88 24.87
CA GLU A 200 -22.23 -11.67 23.80
C GLU A 200 -21.78 -13.13 23.80
N TYR A 201 -20.60 -13.42 24.36
CA TYR A 201 -20.01 -14.77 24.45
C TYR A 201 -19.86 -15.19 25.91
N ARG A 202 -20.98 -15.40 26.56
CA ARG A 202 -21.01 -15.79 28.00
C ARG A 202 -20.21 -17.06 28.24
N GLY A 203 -19.30 -17.00 29.23
CA GLY A 203 -18.45 -18.14 29.63
C GLY A 203 -17.17 -18.29 28.80
N THR A 204 -16.91 -17.43 27.83
CA THR A 204 -15.63 -17.41 27.10
C THR A 204 -14.75 -16.29 27.63
N TYR A 205 -13.51 -16.67 27.99
CA TYR A 205 -12.51 -15.76 28.49
C TYR A 205 -11.33 -15.72 27.51
N TYR A 206 -10.91 -14.52 27.14
CA TYR A 206 -9.79 -14.29 26.23
C TYR A 206 -8.62 -13.74 27.02
N ALA A 207 -7.42 -14.27 26.79
CA ALA A 207 -6.20 -13.74 27.38
C ALA A 207 -5.87 -12.36 26.76
N ALA A 208 -5.48 -11.43 27.60
CA ALA A 208 -5.04 -10.11 27.20
C ALA A 208 -3.75 -9.74 27.94
N GLU A 209 -2.90 -8.96 27.26
CA GLU A 209 -1.65 -8.45 27.81
C GLU A 209 -1.60 -6.94 27.63
N VAL A 210 -1.12 -6.24 28.64
CA VAL A 210 -0.91 -4.80 28.58
C VAL A 210 0.31 -4.49 27.73
N THR A 211 0.09 -3.99 26.52
CA THR A 211 1.16 -3.65 25.58
C THR A 211 1.61 -2.20 25.69
N ARG A 212 0.74 -1.31 26.16
CA ARG A 212 1.02 0.12 26.33
C ARG A 212 0.23 0.68 27.50
N SER A 213 0.85 1.55 28.26
CA SER A 213 0.21 2.37 29.29
C SER A 213 0.46 3.85 28.97
N ALA A 214 -0.60 4.64 28.89
CA ALA A 214 -0.49 6.09 28.82
C ALA A 214 -0.49 6.60 30.27
N SER A 215 0.68 6.70 30.88
CA SER A 215 0.84 7.39 32.17
C SER A 215 0.79 8.89 31.89
N ALA A 216 -0.42 9.47 31.87
CA ALA A 216 -0.57 10.91 31.98
C ALA A 216 -0.45 11.24 33.48
N ILE A 217 0.67 11.81 33.87
CA ILE A 217 0.87 12.44 35.19
C ILE A 217 0.23 13.82 35.14
#